data_c084adb3aa8437db835645fb3ab5f685
#
_entry.id   c084adb3aa8437db835645fb3ab5f685
#
_cell.length_a   1.000
_cell.length_b   1.000
_cell.length_c   1.000
_cell.angle_alpha   90.00
_cell.angle_beta   90.00
_cell.angle_gamma   90.00
#
_symmetry.space_group_name_H-M   'P 1'
#
loop_
_entity.id
_entity.type
_entity.pdbx_description
1 polymer ?
#
loop_
_entity_poly.entity_id
_entity_poly.type
_entity_poly.pdbx_seq_one_letter_code
_entity_poly.pdbx_strand_id
1 'polypeptide(L)'
;MTKRILVVEDQEDNLQILRDLLTSAGFEIIEAKDGEQGVRAAVAERPDLILMDIQLPLLDGYEATRRIKADPALRAIPIIVVTSYALSGDEVKAREAGCDAYVPKPYSPRQLLAKIREFLP
;
A
#
# COMPACT_ATOMS: atom_id res chain seq x y z
N MET A 1 -1.62 -5.01 20.56
CA MET A 1 -2.72 -4.46 19.75
C MET A 1 -2.56 -4.90 18.32
N THR A 2 -3.68 -5.18 17.67
CA THR A 2 -3.67 -5.62 16.28
C THR A 2 -3.30 -4.47 15.36
N LYS A 3 -2.32 -4.68 14.49
CA LYS A 3 -1.93 -3.68 13.49
C LYS A 3 -2.89 -3.70 12.32
N ARG A 4 -3.18 -2.53 11.78
CA ARG A 4 -4.12 -2.36 10.67
C ARG A 4 -3.39 -1.94 9.41
N ILE A 5 -3.70 -2.61 8.31
CA ILE A 5 -3.09 -2.34 7.01
C ILE A 5 -4.17 -1.88 6.04
N LEU A 6 -3.96 -0.71 5.44
CA LEU A 6 -4.82 -0.22 4.36
C LEU A 6 -4.28 -0.81 3.05
N VAL A 7 -5.14 -1.53 2.33
CA VAL A 7 -4.80 -2.10 1.03
C VAL A 7 -5.56 -1.32 -0.03
N VAL A 8 -4.85 -0.64 -0.92
CA VAL A 8 -5.43 0.12 -2.02
C VAL A 8 -5.20 -0.66 -3.31
N GLU A 9 -6.24 -1.32 -3.79
CA GLU A 9 -6.18 -2.26 -4.91
C GLU A 9 -7.56 -2.32 -5.58
N ASP A 10 -7.61 -2.14 -6.90
CA ASP A 10 -8.89 -2.12 -7.62
C ASP A 10 -9.35 -3.49 -8.13
N GLN A 11 -8.43 -4.46 -8.22
CA GLN A 11 -8.75 -5.81 -8.71
C GLN A 11 -9.20 -6.68 -7.55
N GLU A 12 -10.46 -7.14 -7.60
CA GLU A 12 -11.04 -7.92 -6.50
C GLU A 12 -10.27 -9.21 -6.22
N ASP A 13 -9.78 -9.89 -7.29
CA ASP A 13 -9.01 -11.12 -7.12
C ASP A 13 -7.72 -10.86 -6.32
N ASN A 14 -7.01 -9.79 -6.65
CA ASN A 14 -5.78 -9.42 -5.94
C ASN A 14 -6.09 -9.01 -4.52
N LEU A 15 -7.18 -8.28 -4.32
CA LEU A 15 -7.61 -7.84 -3.00
C LEU A 15 -7.94 -9.03 -2.11
N GLN A 16 -8.62 -10.05 -2.68
CA GLN A 16 -8.95 -11.27 -1.95
C GLN A 16 -7.69 -12.01 -1.49
N ILE A 17 -6.70 -12.11 -2.37
CA ILE A 17 -5.42 -12.76 -2.04
C ILE A 17 -4.74 -12.02 -0.89
N LEU A 18 -4.68 -10.71 -0.96
CA LEU A 18 -4.07 -9.90 0.10
C LEU A 18 -4.84 -9.98 1.40
N ARG A 19 -6.17 -9.95 1.31
CA ARG A 19 -7.03 -10.08 2.49
C ARG A 19 -6.74 -11.38 3.22
N ASP A 20 -6.71 -12.50 2.49
CA ASP A 20 -6.48 -13.81 3.08
C ASP A 20 -5.07 -13.89 3.69
N LEU A 21 -4.07 -13.43 2.95
CA LEU A 21 -2.68 -13.46 3.39
C LEU A 21 -2.48 -12.65 4.67
N LEU A 22 -2.94 -11.43 4.68
CA LEU A 22 -2.69 -10.50 5.78
C LEU A 22 -3.51 -10.86 7.02
N THR A 23 -4.75 -11.28 6.81
CA THR A 23 -5.60 -11.73 7.92
C THR A 23 -5.00 -12.96 8.59
N SER A 24 -4.50 -13.91 7.79
CA SER A 24 -3.82 -15.11 8.33
C SER A 24 -2.56 -14.74 9.12
N ALA A 25 -1.91 -13.65 8.77
CA ALA A 25 -0.71 -13.19 9.49
C ALA A 25 -1.04 -12.36 10.74
N GLY A 26 -2.33 -12.16 11.04
CA GLY A 26 -2.76 -11.47 12.25
C GLY A 26 -3.02 -9.98 12.10
N PHE A 27 -3.08 -9.47 10.87
CA PHE A 27 -3.38 -8.05 10.63
C PHE A 27 -4.86 -7.82 10.38
N GLU A 28 -5.35 -6.64 10.74
CA GLU A 28 -6.66 -6.16 10.32
C GLU A 28 -6.52 -5.43 8.99
N ILE A 29 -7.50 -5.58 8.12
CA ILE A 29 -7.47 -5.03 6.76
C ILE A 29 -8.49 -3.91 6.61
N ILE A 30 -8.05 -2.79 6.02
CA ILE A 30 -8.92 -1.73 5.54
C ILE A 30 -8.76 -1.73 4.03
N GLU A 31 -9.86 -1.69 3.28
CA GLU A 31 -9.82 -1.81 1.82
C GLU A 31 -10.23 -0.54 1.13
N ALA A 32 -9.52 -0.19 0.06
CA ALA A 32 -9.88 0.91 -0.82
C ALA A 32 -9.67 0.44 -2.26
N LYS A 33 -10.54 0.85 -3.17
CA LYS A 33 -10.54 0.33 -4.54
C LYS A 33 -10.03 1.33 -5.58
N ASP A 34 -9.72 2.54 -5.17
CA ASP A 34 -9.13 3.54 -6.03
C ASP A 34 -8.29 4.50 -5.18
N GLY A 35 -7.54 5.37 -5.86
CA GLY A 35 -6.64 6.29 -5.17
C GLY A 35 -7.36 7.30 -4.29
N GLU A 36 -8.52 7.78 -4.70
CA GLU A 36 -9.31 8.71 -3.90
C GLU A 36 -9.79 8.06 -2.61
N GLN A 37 -10.34 6.84 -2.70
CA GLN A 37 -10.75 6.09 -1.53
C GLN A 37 -9.56 5.81 -0.62
N GLY A 38 -8.40 5.52 -1.22
CA GLY A 38 -7.18 5.27 -0.47
C GLY A 38 -6.76 6.46 0.39
N VAL A 39 -6.77 7.66 -0.20
CA VAL A 39 -6.43 8.87 0.53
C VAL A 39 -7.43 9.12 1.65
N ARG A 40 -8.73 9.01 1.34
CA ARG A 40 -9.79 9.22 2.35
C ARG A 40 -9.70 8.21 3.50
N ALA A 41 -9.43 6.95 3.17
CA ALA A 41 -9.29 5.91 4.19
C ALA A 41 -8.08 6.16 5.07
N ALA A 42 -6.98 6.64 4.50
CA ALA A 42 -5.79 6.97 5.29
C ALA A 42 -6.11 8.07 6.30
N VAL A 43 -6.84 9.09 5.87
CA VAL A 43 -7.23 10.20 6.76
C VAL A 43 -8.19 9.73 7.85
N ALA A 44 -9.21 8.95 7.47
CA ALA A 44 -10.27 8.53 8.39
C ALA A 44 -9.79 7.46 9.37
N GLU A 45 -9.00 6.50 8.91
CA GLU A 45 -8.65 5.31 9.68
C GLU A 45 -7.25 5.34 10.29
N ARG A 46 -6.34 6.14 9.75
CA ARG A 46 -4.95 6.22 10.16
C ARG A 46 -4.33 4.85 10.38
N PRO A 47 -4.19 4.06 9.29
CA PRO A 47 -3.64 2.70 9.40
C PRO A 47 -2.19 2.72 9.85
N ASP A 48 -1.70 1.56 10.24
CA ASP A 48 -0.31 1.41 10.64
C ASP A 48 0.63 1.25 9.45
N LEU A 49 0.09 0.85 8.31
CA LEU A 49 0.85 0.67 7.07
C LEU A 49 -0.11 0.70 5.89
N ILE A 50 0.37 1.14 4.73
CA ILE A 50 -0.41 1.18 3.51
C ILE A 50 0.29 0.36 2.43
N LEU A 51 -0.45 -0.56 1.80
CA LEU A 51 -0.04 -1.23 0.58
C LEU A 51 -0.74 -0.52 -0.58
N MET A 52 0.04 0.07 -1.48
CA MET A 52 -0.48 0.93 -2.53
C MET A 52 -0.15 0.35 -3.91
N ASP A 53 -1.20 0.00 -4.67
CA ASP A 53 -1.01 -0.35 -6.08
C ASP A 53 -0.82 0.94 -6.88
N ILE A 54 -0.11 0.86 -7.98
CA ILE A 54 0.13 2.02 -8.85
C ILE A 54 -1.01 2.20 -9.84
N GLN A 55 -1.49 1.11 -10.43
CA GLN A 55 -2.52 1.16 -11.47
C GLN A 55 -3.91 1.23 -10.86
N LEU A 56 -4.32 2.42 -10.49
CA LEU A 56 -5.62 2.63 -9.85
C LEU A 56 -6.47 3.57 -10.70
N PRO A 57 -7.80 3.37 -10.72
CA PRO A 57 -8.68 4.33 -11.38
C PRO A 57 -8.78 5.63 -10.60
N LEU A 58 -9.17 6.68 -11.27
CA LEU A 58 -9.42 8.03 -10.74
C LEU A 58 -8.15 8.75 -10.31
N LEU A 59 -7.39 8.17 -9.40
CA LEU A 59 -6.16 8.76 -8.87
C LEU A 59 -5.15 7.63 -8.76
N ASP A 60 -4.06 7.69 -9.52
CA ASP A 60 -3.07 6.62 -9.49
C ASP A 60 -2.31 6.55 -8.18
N GLY A 61 -1.58 5.44 -7.97
CA GLY A 61 -0.88 5.19 -6.71
C GLY A 61 0.24 6.17 -6.42
N TYR A 62 0.89 6.72 -7.43
CA TYR A 62 1.94 7.73 -7.23
C TYR A 62 1.34 9.00 -6.63
N GLU A 63 0.26 9.47 -7.22
CA GLU A 63 -0.39 10.70 -6.75
C GLU A 63 -1.02 10.50 -5.37
N ALA A 64 -1.65 9.34 -5.15
CA ALA A 64 -2.20 9.01 -3.83
C ALA A 64 -1.09 9.02 -2.77
N THR A 65 0.06 8.43 -3.09
CA THR A 65 1.22 8.42 -2.19
C THR A 65 1.68 9.85 -1.89
N ARG A 66 1.80 10.68 -2.92
CA ARG A 66 2.21 12.08 -2.73
C ARG A 66 1.26 12.84 -1.80
N ARG A 67 -0.05 12.65 -1.99
CA ARG A 67 -1.04 13.33 -1.16
C ARG A 67 -0.99 12.89 0.28
N ILE A 68 -0.81 11.60 0.51
CA ILE A 68 -0.71 11.06 1.88
C ILE A 68 0.57 11.59 2.55
N LYS A 69 1.68 11.55 1.84
CA LYS A 69 2.97 12.00 2.40
C LYS A 69 3.04 13.52 2.58
N ALA A 70 2.22 14.27 1.86
CA ALA A 70 2.15 15.71 2.04
C ALA A 70 1.39 16.13 3.30
N ASP A 71 0.56 15.23 3.85
CA ASP A 71 -0.20 15.50 5.06
C ASP A 71 0.65 15.22 6.30
N PRO A 72 0.94 16.25 7.13
CA PRO A 72 1.78 16.05 8.33
C PRO A 72 1.25 14.99 9.28
N ALA A 73 -0.07 14.77 9.32
CA ALA A 73 -0.68 13.77 10.20
C ALA A 73 -0.47 12.35 9.68
N LEU A 74 -0.16 12.18 8.40
CA LEU A 74 -0.09 10.87 7.76
C LEU A 74 1.31 10.50 7.27
N ARG A 75 2.23 11.47 7.18
CA ARG A 75 3.53 11.23 6.54
C ARG A 75 4.38 10.16 7.21
N ALA A 76 4.14 9.88 8.49
CA ALA A 76 4.89 8.87 9.21
C ALA A 76 4.39 7.44 8.93
N ILE A 77 3.23 7.29 8.29
CA ILE A 77 2.68 5.97 7.98
C ILE A 77 3.49 5.36 6.84
N PRO A 78 4.08 4.17 7.02
CA PRO A 78 4.85 3.54 5.94
C PRO A 78 3.96 3.20 4.76
N ILE A 79 4.42 3.49 3.55
CA ILE A 79 3.72 3.14 2.31
C ILE A 79 4.62 2.21 1.51
N ILE A 80 4.13 1.01 1.23
CA ILE A 80 4.79 0.05 0.37
C ILE A 80 4.04 0.06 -0.96
N VAL A 81 4.74 0.47 -2.02
CA VAL A 81 4.18 0.45 -3.37
C VAL A 81 4.34 -0.94 -3.95
N VAL A 82 3.24 -1.51 -4.44
CA VAL A 82 3.22 -2.83 -5.06
C VAL A 82 2.73 -2.66 -6.49
N THR A 83 3.51 -3.10 -7.47
CA THR A 83 3.16 -2.86 -8.87
C THR A 83 3.62 -3.99 -9.78
N SER A 84 2.82 -4.26 -10.82
CA SER A 84 3.18 -5.20 -11.87
C SER A 84 4.08 -4.56 -12.93
N TYR A 85 4.32 -3.25 -12.85
CA TYR A 85 5.23 -2.57 -13.73
C TYR A 85 6.63 -2.51 -13.12
N ALA A 86 7.43 -3.52 -13.41
CA ALA A 86 8.83 -3.53 -12.99
C ALA A 86 9.70 -2.93 -14.09
N LEU A 87 9.23 -1.84 -14.73
CA LEU A 87 9.99 -1.17 -15.76
C LEU A 87 11.02 -0.24 -15.13
N SER A 88 12.09 -0.03 -15.88
CA SER A 88 13.14 0.92 -15.51
C SER A 88 12.52 2.29 -15.19
N GLY A 89 12.78 2.80 -13.99
CA GLY A 89 12.29 4.12 -13.57
C GLY A 89 11.05 4.10 -12.70
N ASP A 90 10.29 3.01 -12.65
CA ASP A 90 9.09 2.97 -11.80
C ASP A 90 9.43 3.04 -10.32
N GLU A 91 10.51 2.38 -9.92
CA GLU A 91 10.94 2.45 -8.53
C GLU A 91 11.37 3.86 -8.16
N VAL A 92 12.03 4.56 -9.09
CA VAL A 92 12.45 5.95 -8.87
C VAL A 92 11.21 6.84 -8.70
N LYS A 93 10.20 6.68 -9.54
CA LYS A 93 8.96 7.45 -9.44
C LYS A 93 8.25 7.19 -8.11
N ALA A 94 8.23 5.93 -7.67
CA ALA A 94 7.60 5.57 -6.40
C ALA A 94 8.33 6.24 -5.23
N ARG A 95 9.65 6.22 -5.24
CA ARG A 95 10.44 6.84 -4.18
C ARG A 95 10.32 8.36 -4.21
N GLU A 96 10.26 8.96 -5.39
CA GLU A 96 10.05 10.41 -5.53
C GLU A 96 8.67 10.82 -5.01
N ALA A 97 7.67 9.93 -5.13
CA ALA A 97 6.35 10.17 -4.56
C ALA A 97 6.36 10.06 -3.04
N GLY A 98 7.40 9.48 -2.46
CA GLY A 98 7.57 9.39 -1.01
C GLY A 98 7.33 8.03 -0.41
N CYS A 99 7.24 6.96 -1.21
CA CYS A 99 7.02 5.63 -0.66
C CYS A 99 8.23 5.17 0.15
N ASP A 100 7.97 4.30 1.12
CA ASP A 100 9.02 3.80 2.02
C ASP A 100 9.62 2.49 1.52
N ALA A 101 8.90 1.77 0.67
CA ALA A 101 9.40 0.53 0.06
C ALA A 101 8.67 0.27 -1.24
N TYR A 102 9.24 -0.60 -2.04
CA TYR A 102 8.73 -0.93 -3.38
C TYR A 102 8.84 -2.44 -3.56
N VAL A 103 7.74 -3.08 -3.93
CA VAL A 103 7.70 -4.53 -4.17
C VAL A 103 7.11 -4.77 -5.56
N PRO A 104 7.92 -5.26 -6.52
CA PRO A 104 7.41 -5.56 -7.84
C PRO A 104 6.60 -6.86 -7.86
N LYS A 105 5.56 -6.92 -8.70
CA LYS A 105 4.82 -8.14 -8.95
C LYS A 105 5.49 -8.89 -10.11
N PRO A 106 5.48 -10.21 -10.13
CA PRO A 106 4.93 -11.09 -9.09
C PRO A 106 5.86 -11.16 -7.88
N TYR A 107 5.27 -11.26 -6.70
CA TYR A 107 6.00 -11.45 -5.46
C TYR A 107 5.48 -12.71 -4.77
N SER A 108 6.31 -13.33 -3.93
CA SER A 108 5.82 -14.41 -3.09
C SER A 108 5.17 -13.84 -1.84
N PRO A 109 4.17 -14.54 -1.24
CA PRO A 109 3.61 -14.11 0.03
C PRO A 109 4.65 -13.87 1.11
N ARG A 110 5.68 -14.72 1.14
CA ARG A 110 6.77 -14.59 2.10
C ARG A 110 7.55 -13.29 1.91
N GLN A 111 7.82 -12.92 0.66
CA GLN A 111 8.54 -11.68 0.35
C GLN A 111 7.75 -10.46 0.81
N LEU A 112 6.45 -10.44 0.55
CA LEU A 112 5.61 -9.32 0.94
C LEU A 112 5.50 -9.22 2.45
N LEU A 113 5.27 -10.34 3.15
CA LEU A 113 5.20 -10.35 4.61
C LEU A 113 6.52 -9.91 5.23
N ALA A 114 7.65 -10.35 4.67
CA ALA A 114 8.95 -9.94 5.17
C ALA A 114 9.13 -8.44 5.06
N LYS A 115 8.70 -7.85 3.94
CA LYS A 115 8.79 -6.40 3.74
C LYS A 115 7.89 -5.66 4.74
N ILE A 116 6.67 -6.14 4.94
CA ILE A 116 5.75 -5.55 5.90
C ILE A 116 6.35 -5.57 7.31
N ARG A 117 6.97 -6.68 7.70
CA ARG A 117 7.53 -6.84 9.03
C ARG A 117 8.78 -5.98 9.27
N GLU A 118 9.38 -5.43 8.23
CA GLU A 118 10.44 -4.43 8.39
C GLU A 118 9.89 -3.15 9.04
N PHE A 119 8.61 -2.86 8.80
CA PHE A 119 7.95 -1.67 9.32
C PHE A 119 7.02 -1.97 10.50
N LEU A 120 6.46 -3.18 10.55
CA LEU A 120 5.56 -3.64 11.60
C LEU A 120 6.09 -4.96 12.16
N PRO A 121 7.17 -4.91 12.94
CA PRO A 121 7.78 -6.13 13.51
C PRO A 121 6.89 -6.86 14.53
#